data_26d2be30dd07d99756f09060a7c329a4
#
_entry.id   26d2be30dd07d99756f09060a7c329a4
#
_cell.length_a   1.000
_cell.length_b   1.000
_cell.length_c   1.000
_cell.angle_alpha   90.00
_cell.angle_beta   90.00
_cell.angle_gamma   90.00
#
_symmetry.space_group_name_H-M   'P 1'
#
loop_
_entity.id
_entity.type
_entity.pdbx_description
1 polymer ?
#
loop_
_entity_poly.entity_id
_entity_poly.type
_entity_poly.pdbx_seq_one_letter_code
_entity_poly.pdbx_strand_id
1 'polypeptide(L)'
;EKYNATDAERSYQEALDINSRYVPALVGIARVVGDERSLQRALAINPNSVLALETYGQLLLMNNRQEEADDYFERVLTLNPESLKTHSILAAQAALNQQDDEYAEHFARVNSFSPNNPKFLGDIADTLGNNYLFEEAVEFARAAIESDPNYWQGYTLLGNNLIRLGEEEEGKANLEIGFENDPFNVLTSNMLKVFDTLETYTTVESEHFKVNLSETDADILWPYLEPLLEEGYETLTSKYGFEPESPILIEVFENTEDFAVRSVGLPDIGPLVGICFGKVVTLISPDTLSANWQEIVWHEFMHV
;
A
#
# COMPACT_ATOMS: atom_id res chain seq x y z
N GLU A 1 11.99 -11.15 -7.15
CA GLU A 1 10.61 -10.96 -6.73
C GLU A 1 10.37 -9.56 -6.18
N LYS A 2 11.11 -9.14 -5.16
CA LYS A 2 10.82 -7.94 -4.36
C LYS A 2 10.73 -6.65 -5.19
N TYR A 3 11.60 -6.51 -6.21
CA TYR A 3 11.69 -5.25 -6.99
C TYR A 3 11.70 -5.45 -8.51
N ASN A 4 11.72 -6.69 -9.00
CA ASN A 4 11.74 -6.99 -10.43
C ASN A 4 10.99 -8.29 -10.73
N ALA A 5 9.69 -8.16 -10.99
CA ALA A 5 8.81 -9.29 -11.29
C ALA A 5 9.22 -10.03 -12.57
N THR A 6 9.59 -9.31 -13.62
CA THR A 6 9.94 -9.88 -14.93
C THR A 6 11.21 -10.74 -14.87
N ASP A 7 12.26 -10.26 -14.21
CA ASP A 7 13.49 -11.05 -14.04
C ASP A 7 13.29 -12.22 -13.09
N ALA A 8 12.43 -12.07 -12.08
CA ALA A 8 12.07 -13.16 -11.19
C ALA A 8 11.32 -14.27 -11.93
N GLU A 9 10.31 -13.93 -12.73
CA GLU A 9 9.57 -14.91 -13.55
C GLU A 9 10.51 -15.68 -14.47
N ARG A 10 11.39 -14.99 -15.19
CA ARG A 10 12.38 -15.62 -16.06
C ARG A 10 13.27 -16.60 -15.29
N SER A 11 13.80 -16.19 -14.15
CA SER A 11 14.68 -17.02 -13.31
C SER A 11 13.97 -18.27 -12.79
N TYR A 12 12.68 -18.15 -12.41
CA TYR A 12 11.88 -19.30 -12.00
C TYR A 12 11.58 -20.23 -13.17
N GLN A 13 11.32 -19.69 -14.36
CA GLN A 13 11.12 -20.52 -15.56
C GLN A 13 12.40 -21.29 -15.91
N GLU A 14 13.57 -20.67 -15.89
CA GLU A 14 14.85 -21.33 -16.08
C GLU A 14 15.07 -22.45 -15.05
N ALA A 15 14.71 -22.23 -13.79
CA ALA A 15 14.77 -23.27 -12.76
C ALA A 15 13.83 -24.45 -13.05
N LEU A 16 12.63 -24.20 -13.60
CA LEU A 16 11.67 -25.23 -13.99
C LEU A 16 12.09 -26.00 -15.27
N ASP A 17 12.84 -25.36 -16.17
CA ASP A 17 13.41 -26.01 -17.33
C ASP A 17 14.47 -27.04 -16.91
N ILE A 18 15.23 -26.77 -15.83
CA ILE A 18 16.18 -27.72 -15.24
C ILE A 18 15.46 -28.80 -14.42
N ASN A 19 14.49 -28.39 -13.60
CA ASN A 19 13.70 -29.29 -12.77
C ASN A 19 12.22 -28.88 -12.74
N SER A 20 11.43 -29.48 -13.61
CA SER A 20 9.98 -29.20 -13.73
C SER A 20 9.15 -29.48 -12.47
N ARG A 21 9.75 -30.13 -11.45
CA ARG A 21 9.13 -30.45 -10.16
C ARG A 21 9.68 -29.59 -9.01
N TYR A 22 10.41 -28.52 -9.30
CA TYR A 22 10.99 -27.65 -8.29
C TYR A 22 9.91 -26.76 -7.66
N VAL A 23 9.37 -27.20 -6.52
CA VAL A 23 8.27 -26.53 -5.80
C VAL A 23 8.53 -25.05 -5.52
N PRO A 24 9.73 -24.60 -5.05
CA PRO A 24 9.96 -23.18 -4.83
C PRO A 24 9.79 -22.30 -6.08
N ALA A 25 10.20 -22.79 -7.25
CA ALA A 25 10.03 -22.02 -8.49
C ALA A 25 8.56 -21.97 -8.94
N LEU A 26 7.79 -23.04 -8.75
CA LEU A 26 6.34 -23.03 -9.00
C LEU A 26 5.64 -21.99 -8.10
N VAL A 27 6.01 -21.93 -6.83
CA VAL A 27 5.48 -20.93 -5.89
C VAL A 27 5.94 -19.53 -6.27
N GLY A 28 7.19 -19.36 -6.69
CA GLY A 28 7.72 -18.07 -7.16
C GLY A 28 6.95 -17.54 -8.38
N ILE A 29 6.66 -18.37 -9.39
CA ILE A 29 5.81 -17.99 -10.52
C ILE A 29 4.43 -17.57 -10.06
N ALA A 30 3.79 -18.37 -9.19
CA ALA A 30 2.46 -18.04 -8.69
C ALA A 30 2.40 -16.69 -8.01
N ARG A 31 3.44 -16.31 -7.24
CA ARG A 31 3.53 -14.98 -6.59
C ARG A 31 3.68 -13.84 -7.58
N VAL A 32 4.43 -14.06 -8.67
CA VAL A 32 4.72 -13.01 -9.65
C VAL A 32 3.53 -12.76 -10.57
N VAL A 33 2.85 -13.83 -11.02
CA VAL A 33 1.78 -13.73 -12.03
C VAL A 33 0.37 -14.01 -11.49
N GLY A 34 0.23 -14.33 -10.21
CA GLY A 34 -1.07 -14.65 -9.60
C GLY A 34 -1.68 -15.98 -10.10
N ASP A 35 -0.86 -16.98 -10.46
CA ASP A 35 -1.31 -18.21 -11.10
C ASP A 35 -1.60 -19.34 -10.10
N GLU A 36 -2.88 -19.62 -9.87
CA GLU A 36 -3.32 -20.75 -9.02
C GLU A 36 -2.83 -22.11 -9.54
N ARG A 37 -2.68 -22.30 -10.85
CA ARG A 37 -2.29 -23.60 -11.43
C ARG A 37 -0.88 -24.00 -11.01
N SER A 38 0.02 -23.06 -10.90
CA SER A 38 1.37 -23.30 -10.41
C SER A 38 1.37 -23.76 -8.96
N LEU A 39 0.49 -23.22 -8.11
CA LEU A 39 0.32 -23.66 -6.72
C LEU A 39 -0.32 -25.06 -6.63
N GLN A 40 -1.32 -25.35 -7.45
CA GLN A 40 -1.92 -26.69 -7.54
C GLN A 40 -0.87 -27.73 -7.95
N ARG A 41 -0.01 -27.40 -8.93
CA ARG A 41 1.11 -28.29 -9.33
C ARG A 41 2.11 -28.45 -8.18
N ALA A 42 2.45 -27.38 -7.47
CA ALA A 42 3.35 -27.42 -6.32
C ALA A 42 2.82 -28.37 -5.22
N LEU A 43 1.53 -28.27 -4.88
CA LEU A 43 0.87 -29.11 -3.88
C LEU A 43 0.65 -30.55 -4.37
N ALA A 44 0.46 -30.78 -5.67
CA ALA A 44 0.45 -32.13 -6.24
C ALA A 44 1.81 -32.82 -6.13
N ILE A 45 2.91 -32.06 -6.14
CA ILE A 45 4.29 -32.59 -5.96
C ILE A 45 4.59 -32.81 -4.47
N ASN A 46 4.25 -31.81 -3.63
CA ASN A 46 4.43 -31.85 -2.19
C ASN A 46 3.18 -31.29 -1.48
N PRO A 47 2.23 -32.14 -1.07
CA PRO A 47 1.00 -31.70 -0.38
C PRO A 47 1.22 -30.97 0.95
N ASN A 48 2.40 -31.15 1.56
CA ASN A 48 2.79 -30.58 2.84
C ASN A 48 3.81 -29.43 2.69
N SER A 49 3.91 -28.83 1.52
CA SER A 49 4.76 -27.66 1.32
C SER A 49 4.15 -26.44 2.01
N VAL A 50 4.65 -26.10 3.20
CA VAL A 50 4.24 -24.90 3.95
C VAL A 50 4.29 -23.66 3.05
N LEU A 51 5.39 -23.48 2.29
CA LEU A 51 5.54 -22.35 1.35
C LEU A 51 4.40 -22.29 0.32
N ALA A 52 3.99 -23.45 -0.26
CA ALA A 52 2.92 -23.48 -1.25
C ALA A 52 1.54 -23.26 -0.59
N LEU A 53 1.31 -23.84 0.60
CA LEU A 53 0.06 -23.67 1.35
C LEU A 53 -0.14 -22.21 1.76
N GLU A 54 0.86 -21.56 2.35
CA GLU A 54 0.82 -20.15 2.73
C GLU A 54 0.56 -19.24 1.53
N THR A 55 1.28 -19.50 0.41
CA THR A 55 1.10 -18.67 -0.79
C THR A 55 -0.27 -18.86 -1.41
N TYR A 56 -0.82 -20.08 -1.35
CA TYR A 56 -2.17 -20.32 -1.87
C TYR A 56 -3.23 -19.65 -1.00
N GLY A 57 -3.12 -19.78 0.33
CA GLY A 57 -4.01 -19.05 1.26
C GLY A 57 -3.98 -17.54 0.99
N GLN A 58 -2.80 -16.94 0.84
CA GLN A 58 -2.69 -15.52 0.52
C GLN A 58 -3.34 -15.15 -0.82
N LEU A 59 -3.13 -15.95 -1.87
CA LEU A 59 -3.76 -15.71 -3.18
C LEU A 59 -5.29 -15.81 -3.11
N LEU A 60 -5.81 -16.73 -2.30
CA LEU A 60 -7.24 -16.84 -2.06
C LEU A 60 -7.81 -15.62 -1.33
N LEU A 61 -7.11 -15.10 -0.30
CA LEU A 61 -7.49 -13.85 0.36
C LEU A 61 -7.54 -12.67 -0.61
N MET A 62 -6.53 -12.52 -1.46
CA MET A 62 -6.50 -11.46 -2.49
C MET A 62 -7.68 -11.57 -3.48
N ASN A 63 -8.25 -12.76 -3.65
CA ASN A 63 -9.42 -13.04 -4.48
C ASN A 63 -10.75 -13.06 -3.69
N ASN A 64 -10.77 -12.57 -2.45
CA ASN A 64 -11.93 -12.55 -1.54
C ASN A 64 -12.53 -13.95 -1.25
N ARG A 65 -11.68 -15.00 -1.24
CA ARG A 65 -12.06 -16.40 -0.96
C ARG A 65 -11.58 -16.82 0.42
N GLN A 66 -12.07 -16.12 1.46
CA GLN A 66 -11.63 -16.29 2.86
C GLN A 66 -11.78 -17.73 3.35
N GLU A 67 -12.99 -18.32 3.24
CA GLU A 67 -13.27 -19.67 3.77
C GLU A 67 -12.32 -20.74 3.20
N GLU A 68 -11.96 -20.60 1.92
CA GLU A 68 -11.00 -21.52 1.30
C GLU A 68 -9.56 -21.25 1.77
N ALA A 69 -9.21 -19.99 2.02
CA ALA A 69 -7.88 -19.62 2.54
C ALA A 69 -7.66 -20.21 3.95
N ASP A 70 -8.67 -20.19 4.80
CA ASP A 70 -8.62 -20.69 6.17
C ASP A 70 -8.22 -22.17 6.22
N ASP A 71 -8.75 -23.02 5.33
CA ASP A 71 -8.36 -24.43 5.20
C ASP A 71 -6.85 -24.61 4.96
N TYR A 72 -6.25 -23.72 4.15
CA TYR A 72 -4.81 -23.75 3.88
C TYR A 72 -3.99 -23.30 5.08
N PHE A 73 -4.41 -22.27 5.78
CA PHE A 73 -3.71 -21.78 6.97
C PHE A 73 -3.82 -22.77 8.14
N GLU A 74 -4.96 -23.41 8.34
CA GLU A 74 -5.13 -24.49 9.33
C GLU A 74 -4.15 -25.66 9.06
N ARG A 75 -4.00 -26.04 7.78
CA ARG A 75 -3.03 -27.06 7.39
C ARG A 75 -1.60 -26.62 7.66
N VAL A 76 -1.27 -25.34 7.39
CA VAL A 76 0.06 -24.81 7.74
C VAL A 76 0.31 -24.92 9.24
N LEU A 77 -0.62 -24.43 10.07
CA LEU A 77 -0.45 -24.46 11.54
C LEU A 77 -0.44 -25.88 12.11
N THR A 78 -1.08 -26.83 11.44
CA THR A 78 -0.94 -28.26 11.78
C THR A 78 0.48 -28.79 11.50
N LEU A 79 1.11 -28.35 10.42
CA LEU A 79 2.48 -28.77 10.02
C LEU A 79 3.55 -27.96 10.76
N ASN A 80 3.33 -26.69 10.96
CA ASN A 80 4.22 -25.74 11.63
C ASN A 80 3.43 -24.80 12.52
N PRO A 81 3.20 -25.17 13.80
CA PRO A 81 2.47 -24.33 14.76
C PRO A 81 3.15 -23.00 15.11
N GLU A 82 4.39 -22.79 14.66
CA GLU A 82 5.19 -21.58 14.89
C GLU A 82 5.47 -20.84 13.56
N SER A 83 4.57 -20.99 12.56
CA SER A 83 4.68 -20.22 11.33
C SER A 83 4.40 -18.75 11.59
N LEU A 84 5.47 -17.95 11.71
CA LEU A 84 5.37 -16.51 11.88
C LEU A 84 4.49 -15.88 10.80
N LYS A 85 4.74 -16.25 9.53
CA LYS A 85 4.01 -15.71 8.39
C LYS A 85 2.52 -15.99 8.46
N THR A 86 2.12 -17.23 8.79
CA THR A 86 0.70 -17.58 8.88
C THR A 86 0.04 -16.85 10.06
N HIS A 87 0.70 -16.77 11.22
CA HIS A 87 0.17 -15.98 12.33
C HIS A 87 0.07 -14.48 11.99
N SER A 88 1.03 -13.91 11.25
CA SER A 88 0.94 -12.51 10.78
C SER A 88 -0.28 -12.28 9.89
N ILE A 89 -0.53 -13.19 8.95
CA ILE A 89 -1.68 -13.10 8.04
C ILE A 89 -2.99 -13.16 8.82
N LEU A 90 -3.13 -14.15 9.70
CA LEU A 90 -4.37 -14.34 10.47
C LEU A 90 -4.59 -13.19 11.47
N ALA A 91 -3.53 -12.70 12.13
CA ALA A 91 -3.61 -11.52 12.98
C ALA A 91 -4.02 -10.25 12.21
N ALA A 92 -3.48 -10.07 10.99
CA ALA A 92 -3.87 -8.95 10.14
C ALA A 92 -5.34 -9.05 9.69
N GLN A 93 -5.81 -10.25 9.34
CA GLN A 93 -7.24 -10.47 9.03
C GLN A 93 -8.13 -10.20 10.24
N ALA A 94 -7.74 -10.64 11.42
CA ALA A 94 -8.45 -10.36 12.66
C ALA A 94 -8.53 -8.85 12.94
N ALA A 95 -7.41 -8.11 12.75
CA ALA A 95 -7.39 -6.66 12.89
C ALA A 95 -8.30 -5.96 11.88
N LEU A 96 -8.28 -6.37 10.60
CA LEU A 96 -9.20 -5.85 9.56
C LEU A 96 -10.67 -6.06 9.91
N ASN A 97 -11.01 -7.18 10.53
CA ASN A 97 -12.37 -7.55 10.89
C ASN A 97 -12.76 -7.11 12.31
N GLN A 98 -11.90 -6.35 13.02
CA GLN A 98 -12.11 -5.91 14.41
C GLN A 98 -12.36 -7.09 15.38
N GLN A 99 -11.67 -8.19 15.17
CA GLN A 99 -11.74 -9.42 15.96
C GLN A 99 -10.62 -9.44 17.01
N ASP A 100 -10.73 -8.61 18.04
CA ASP A 100 -9.67 -8.38 19.04
C ASP A 100 -9.19 -9.65 19.75
N ASP A 101 -10.10 -10.57 20.04
CA ASP A 101 -9.77 -11.84 20.71
C ASP A 101 -8.87 -12.73 19.81
N GLU A 102 -9.18 -12.84 18.53
CA GLU A 102 -8.38 -13.61 17.55
C GLU A 102 -7.02 -12.97 17.33
N TYR A 103 -6.99 -11.63 17.18
CA TYR A 103 -5.74 -10.88 17.11
C TYR A 103 -4.86 -11.17 18.34
N ALA A 104 -5.43 -11.07 19.55
CA ALA A 104 -4.71 -11.30 20.80
C ALA A 104 -4.18 -12.73 20.91
N GLU A 105 -4.90 -13.74 20.41
CA GLU A 105 -4.45 -15.13 20.37
C GLU A 105 -3.20 -15.28 19.49
N HIS A 106 -3.24 -14.79 18.25
CA HIS A 106 -2.10 -14.87 17.33
C HIS A 106 -0.90 -14.06 17.85
N PHE A 107 -1.13 -12.88 18.40
CA PHE A 107 -0.09 -12.06 19.02
C PHE A 107 0.58 -12.80 20.20
N ALA A 108 -0.20 -13.35 21.12
CA ALA A 108 0.31 -14.12 22.24
C ALA A 108 1.10 -15.36 21.77
N ARG A 109 0.61 -16.03 20.73
CA ARG A 109 1.28 -17.18 20.14
C ARG A 109 2.65 -16.80 19.56
N VAL A 110 2.72 -15.74 18.77
CA VAL A 110 3.99 -15.26 18.21
C VAL A 110 4.95 -14.86 19.34
N ASN A 111 4.49 -14.11 20.33
CA ASN A 111 5.33 -13.71 21.45
C ASN A 111 5.87 -14.90 22.27
N SER A 112 5.22 -16.05 22.25
CA SER A 112 5.70 -17.25 22.95
C SER A 112 6.95 -17.87 22.33
N PHE A 113 7.17 -17.74 21.02
CA PHE A 113 8.33 -18.29 20.32
C PHE A 113 9.24 -17.23 19.67
N SER A 114 8.74 -16.01 19.43
CA SER A 114 9.50 -14.88 18.88
C SER A 114 9.04 -13.57 19.52
N PRO A 115 9.46 -13.28 20.75
CA PRO A 115 9.04 -12.10 21.49
C PRO A 115 9.40 -10.80 20.75
N ASN A 116 8.46 -9.84 20.73
CA ASN A 116 8.65 -8.52 20.13
C ASN A 116 9.16 -8.59 18.68
N ASN A 117 8.59 -9.48 17.88
CA ASN A 117 9.03 -9.65 16.50
C ASN A 117 8.58 -8.46 15.61
N PRO A 118 9.50 -7.61 15.12
CA PRO A 118 9.14 -6.43 14.34
C PRO A 118 8.49 -6.77 13.00
N LYS A 119 8.86 -7.93 12.42
CA LYS A 119 8.26 -8.37 11.16
C LYS A 119 6.78 -8.75 11.32
N PHE A 120 6.39 -9.33 12.46
CA PHE A 120 4.98 -9.62 12.75
C PHE A 120 4.13 -8.34 12.71
N LEU A 121 4.59 -7.31 13.41
CA LEU A 121 3.91 -6.01 13.45
C LEU A 121 3.95 -5.30 12.08
N GLY A 122 5.07 -5.39 11.38
CA GLY A 122 5.22 -4.84 10.03
C GLY A 122 4.32 -5.52 8.99
N ASP A 123 4.15 -6.84 9.06
CA ASP A 123 3.25 -7.57 8.16
C ASP A 123 1.78 -7.15 8.39
N ILE A 124 1.40 -6.84 9.63
CA ILE A 124 0.07 -6.30 9.96
C ILE A 124 -0.06 -4.87 9.39
N ALA A 125 0.92 -4.00 9.63
CA ALA A 125 0.93 -2.64 9.10
C ALA A 125 0.79 -2.63 7.56
N ASP A 126 1.51 -3.50 6.87
CA ASP A 126 1.44 -3.65 5.41
C ASP A 126 0.02 -4.06 4.95
N THR A 127 -0.57 -5.02 5.65
CA THR A 127 -1.92 -5.49 5.33
C THR A 127 -2.98 -4.41 5.57
N LEU A 128 -2.92 -3.70 6.71
CA LEU A 128 -3.86 -2.64 7.04
C LEU A 128 -3.75 -1.47 6.06
N GLY A 129 -2.51 -1.01 5.76
CA GLY A 129 -2.27 0.05 4.79
C GLY A 129 -2.78 -0.28 3.39
N ASN A 130 -2.61 -1.53 2.93
CA ASN A 130 -3.15 -2.01 1.66
C ASN A 130 -4.70 -2.13 1.65
N ASN A 131 -5.33 -2.06 2.82
CA ASN A 131 -6.79 -2.04 2.97
C ASN A 131 -7.33 -0.68 3.46
N TYR A 132 -6.58 0.39 3.24
CA TYR A 132 -6.96 1.79 3.52
C TYR A 132 -7.14 2.13 5.01
N LEU A 133 -6.70 1.28 5.93
CA LEU A 133 -6.63 1.54 7.36
C LEU A 133 -5.27 2.17 7.71
N PHE A 134 -5.04 3.40 7.20
CA PHE A 134 -3.73 4.04 7.25
C PHE A 134 -3.33 4.46 8.67
N GLU A 135 -4.27 4.89 9.50
CA GLU A 135 -4.00 5.32 10.88
C GLU A 135 -3.55 4.13 11.72
N GLU A 136 -4.26 3.01 11.65
CA GLU A 136 -3.89 1.78 12.33
C GLU A 136 -2.56 1.21 11.77
N ALA A 137 -2.35 1.30 10.46
CA ALA A 137 -1.08 0.88 9.84
C ALA A 137 0.11 1.69 10.36
N VAL A 138 -0.05 3.00 10.58
CA VAL A 138 0.95 3.88 11.21
C VAL A 138 1.27 3.40 12.63
N GLU A 139 0.26 3.07 13.45
CA GLU A 139 0.47 2.58 14.82
C GLU A 139 1.29 1.29 14.83
N PHE A 140 0.94 0.32 13.98
CA PHE A 140 1.67 -0.94 13.87
C PHE A 140 3.09 -0.77 13.32
N ALA A 141 3.29 0.12 12.34
CA ALA A 141 4.62 0.41 11.81
C ALA A 141 5.52 1.07 12.86
N ARG A 142 5.01 2.01 13.67
CA ARG A 142 5.72 2.60 14.80
C ARG A 142 6.09 1.55 15.84
N ALA A 143 5.16 0.67 16.21
CA ALA A 143 5.42 -0.42 17.15
C ALA A 143 6.49 -1.40 16.62
N ALA A 144 6.52 -1.66 15.31
CA ALA A 144 7.56 -2.48 14.69
C ALA A 144 8.95 -1.84 14.82
N ILE A 145 9.05 -0.53 14.58
CA ILE A 145 10.31 0.24 14.72
C ILE A 145 10.72 0.32 16.20
N GLU A 146 9.78 0.50 17.12
CA GLU A 146 10.08 0.49 18.56
C GLU A 146 10.63 -0.87 19.02
N SER A 147 10.09 -1.97 18.47
CA SER A 147 10.56 -3.33 18.77
C SER A 147 11.98 -3.59 18.25
N ASP A 148 12.33 -3.07 17.06
CA ASP A 148 13.67 -3.12 16.50
C ASP A 148 13.93 -1.86 15.64
N PRO A 149 14.72 -0.90 16.12
CA PRO A 149 15.10 0.29 15.35
C PRO A 149 15.88 0.01 14.05
N ASN A 150 16.35 -1.21 13.83
CA ASN A 150 16.99 -1.63 12.58
C ASN A 150 16.04 -2.37 11.64
N TYR A 151 14.76 -2.39 11.94
CA TYR A 151 13.75 -2.93 11.02
C TYR A 151 13.41 -1.90 9.94
N TRP A 152 14.29 -1.76 8.95
CA TRP A 152 14.20 -0.72 7.90
C TRP A 152 12.91 -0.73 7.10
N GLN A 153 12.31 -1.91 6.91
CA GLN A 153 11.00 -2.02 6.27
C GLN A 153 9.90 -1.29 7.07
N GLY A 154 10.02 -1.25 8.39
CA GLY A 154 9.10 -0.52 9.27
C GLY A 154 9.06 0.98 8.93
N TYR A 155 10.21 1.60 8.66
CA TYR A 155 10.28 3.00 8.25
C TYR A 155 9.63 3.23 6.89
N THR A 156 9.84 2.33 5.93
CA THR A 156 9.15 2.42 4.62
C THR A 156 7.64 2.29 4.77
N LEU A 157 7.16 1.36 5.59
CA LEU A 157 5.73 1.18 5.88
C LEU A 157 5.15 2.42 6.57
N LEU A 158 5.85 2.93 7.59
CA LEU A 158 5.45 4.14 8.31
C LEU A 158 5.38 5.34 7.36
N GLY A 159 6.43 5.57 6.58
CA GLY A 159 6.49 6.68 5.63
C GLY A 159 5.37 6.64 4.61
N ASN A 160 5.11 5.48 3.99
CA ASN A 160 4.05 5.34 3.00
C ASN A 160 2.66 5.64 3.59
N ASN A 161 2.35 5.15 4.80
CA ASN A 161 1.04 5.36 5.41
C ASN A 161 0.87 6.81 5.90
N LEU A 162 1.92 7.45 6.44
CA LEU A 162 1.90 8.88 6.80
C LEU A 162 1.61 9.76 5.59
N ILE A 163 2.22 9.48 4.43
CA ILE A 163 1.97 10.20 3.19
C ILE A 163 0.50 10.09 2.75
N ARG A 164 -0.14 8.92 2.97
CA ARG A 164 -1.57 8.73 2.71
C ARG A 164 -2.47 9.55 3.65
N LEU A 165 -1.99 9.84 4.84
CA LEU A 165 -2.67 10.70 5.80
C LEU A 165 -2.37 12.20 5.62
N GLY A 166 -1.51 12.57 4.66
CA GLY A 166 -1.11 13.96 4.42
C GLY A 166 0.04 14.45 5.32
N GLU A 167 0.62 13.56 6.13
CA GLU A 167 1.78 13.84 7.00
C GLU A 167 3.09 13.72 6.21
N GLU A 168 3.25 14.61 5.22
CA GLU A 168 4.26 14.48 4.18
C GLU A 168 5.70 14.60 4.71
N GLU A 169 5.97 15.57 5.63
CA GLU A 169 7.31 15.80 6.15
C GLU A 169 7.82 14.59 6.95
N GLU A 170 7.01 14.07 7.86
CA GLU A 170 7.37 12.89 8.62
C GLU A 170 7.42 11.65 7.71
N GLY A 171 6.48 11.54 6.78
CA GLY A 171 6.43 10.48 5.79
C GLY A 171 7.71 10.41 4.95
N LYS A 172 8.13 11.54 4.36
CA LYS A 172 9.38 11.67 3.59
C LYS A 172 10.60 11.28 4.42
N ALA A 173 10.72 11.82 5.65
CA ALA A 173 11.85 11.52 6.52
C ALA A 173 11.98 10.01 6.82
N ASN A 174 10.85 9.32 7.04
CA ASN A 174 10.85 7.87 7.25
C ASN A 174 11.21 7.10 5.96
N LEU A 175 10.74 7.53 4.79
CA LEU A 175 11.14 6.94 3.51
C LEU A 175 12.65 7.10 3.25
N GLU A 176 13.25 8.24 3.58
CA GLU A 176 14.69 8.48 3.47
C GLU A 176 15.47 7.48 4.32
N ILE A 177 15.10 7.30 5.61
CA ILE A 177 15.73 6.32 6.50
C ILE A 177 15.60 4.90 5.92
N GLY A 178 14.41 4.53 5.45
CA GLY A 178 14.17 3.23 4.83
C GLY A 178 15.03 3.01 3.58
N PHE A 179 15.12 4.01 2.70
CA PHE A 179 15.88 3.96 1.46
C PHE A 179 17.39 3.93 1.66
N GLU A 180 17.92 4.68 2.62
CA GLU A 180 19.36 4.64 2.97
C GLU A 180 19.82 3.21 3.32
N ASN A 181 18.92 2.40 3.89
CA ASN A 181 19.23 1.05 4.34
C ASN A 181 18.74 -0.06 3.38
N ASP A 182 17.83 0.27 2.44
CA ASP A 182 17.42 -0.60 1.32
C ASP A 182 17.38 0.22 0.01
N PRO A 183 18.53 0.60 -0.57
CA PRO A 183 18.59 1.47 -1.74
C PRO A 183 18.10 0.79 -3.04
N PHE A 184 17.74 -0.48 -2.99
CA PHE A 184 17.16 -1.22 -4.10
C PHE A 184 15.62 -1.14 -4.14
N ASN A 185 15.01 -0.48 -3.16
CA ASN A 185 13.57 -0.27 -3.13
C ASN A 185 13.15 0.79 -4.17
N VAL A 186 12.76 0.31 -5.34
CA VAL A 186 12.37 1.17 -6.48
C VAL A 186 11.15 2.04 -6.16
N LEU A 187 10.16 1.51 -5.42
CA LEU A 187 8.97 2.26 -5.05
C LEU A 187 9.31 3.46 -4.15
N THR A 188 10.15 3.22 -3.14
CA THR A 188 10.64 4.30 -2.25
C THR A 188 11.48 5.31 -3.01
N SER A 189 12.39 4.84 -3.89
CA SER A 189 13.20 5.73 -4.74
C SER A 189 12.35 6.61 -5.64
N ASN A 190 11.31 6.06 -6.25
CA ASN A 190 10.41 6.82 -7.09
C ASN A 190 9.63 7.85 -6.28
N MET A 191 9.07 7.46 -5.13
CA MET A 191 8.34 8.37 -4.25
C MET A 191 9.20 9.55 -3.77
N LEU A 192 10.46 9.30 -3.39
CA LEU A 192 11.37 10.37 -2.98
C LEU A 192 11.64 11.36 -4.12
N LYS A 193 11.74 10.90 -5.39
CA LYS A 193 11.87 11.80 -6.54
C LYS A 193 10.62 12.66 -6.77
N VAL A 194 9.43 12.12 -6.51
CA VAL A 194 8.20 12.92 -6.58
C VAL A 194 8.21 14.02 -5.52
N PHE A 195 8.74 13.75 -4.32
CA PHE A 195 8.92 14.81 -3.32
C PHE A 195 9.89 15.90 -3.79
N ASP A 196 10.97 15.55 -4.51
CA ASP A 196 11.85 16.55 -5.11
C ASP A 196 11.10 17.43 -6.12
N THR A 197 10.12 16.88 -6.86
CA THR A 197 9.24 17.66 -7.76
C THR A 197 8.28 18.53 -6.95
N LEU A 198 7.62 17.99 -5.92
CA LEU A 198 6.67 18.72 -5.07
C LEU A 198 7.33 19.90 -4.35
N GLU A 199 8.61 19.82 -3.99
CA GLU A 199 9.36 20.95 -3.41
C GLU A 199 9.47 22.16 -4.36
N THR A 200 9.28 21.96 -5.66
CA THR A 200 9.27 23.04 -6.66
C THR A 200 7.88 23.66 -6.85
N TYR A 201 6.84 23.03 -6.29
CA TYR A 201 5.46 23.47 -6.45
C TYR A 201 5.13 24.66 -5.56
N THR A 202 4.15 25.43 -6.00
CA THR A 202 3.54 26.50 -5.22
C THR A 202 2.40 25.91 -4.38
N THR A 203 2.41 26.20 -3.09
CA THR A 203 1.29 25.90 -2.20
C THR A 203 0.36 27.08 -2.13
N VAL A 204 -0.92 26.87 -2.41
CA VAL A 204 -2.01 27.83 -2.20
C VAL A 204 -3.00 27.23 -1.21
N GLU A 205 -3.69 28.10 -0.47
CA GLU A 205 -4.60 27.69 0.61
C GLU A 205 -5.93 28.43 0.49
N SER A 206 -6.99 27.73 0.85
CA SER A 206 -8.31 28.29 1.10
C SER A 206 -8.79 27.96 2.52
N GLU A 207 -10.08 28.11 2.82
CA GLU A 207 -10.60 27.83 4.16
C GLU A 207 -10.46 26.36 4.55
N HIS A 208 -10.69 25.45 3.59
CA HIS A 208 -10.71 24.00 3.87
C HIS A 208 -9.65 23.21 3.13
N PHE A 209 -8.91 23.83 2.20
CA PHE A 209 -7.97 23.11 1.32
C PHE A 209 -6.57 23.70 1.34
N LYS A 210 -5.59 22.82 1.23
CA LYS A 210 -4.20 23.11 0.91
C LYS A 210 -3.89 22.45 -0.42
N VAL A 211 -3.46 23.22 -1.43
CA VAL A 211 -3.26 22.71 -2.79
C VAL A 211 -1.84 22.97 -3.24
N ASN A 212 -1.14 21.92 -3.63
CA ASN A 212 0.19 21.95 -4.23
C ASN A 212 0.05 21.81 -5.74
N LEU A 213 0.54 22.79 -6.49
CA LEU A 213 0.49 22.80 -7.95
C LEU A 213 1.68 23.61 -8.52
N SER A 214 1.97 23.44 -9.81
CA SER A 214 3.03 24.21 -10.45
C SER A 214 2.76 25.72 -10.41
N GLU A 215 3.78 26.55 -10.54
CA GLU A 215 3.65 28.01 -10.60
C GLU A 215 2.68 28.43 -11.70
N THR A 216 2.73 27.78 -12.87
CA THR A 216 1.84 28.04 -13.99
C THR A 216 0.38 27.73 -13.67
N ASP A 217 0.13 26.57 -13.08
CA ASP A 217 -1.22 26.15 -12.66
C ASP A 217 -1.74 27.00 -11.50
N ALA A 218 -0.86 27.45 -10.60
CA ALA A 218 -1.24 28.37 -9.53
C ALA A 218 -1.82 29.67 -10.08
N ASP A 219 -1.20 30.24 -11.12
CA ASP A 219 -1.66 31.47 -11.74
C ASP A 219 -2.94 31.30 -12.58
N ILE A 220 -3.09 30.16 -13.27
CA ILE A 220 -4.15 29.96 -14.27
C ILE A 220 -5.34 29.18 -13.68
N LEU A 221 -5.09 28.09 -12.95
CA LEU A 221 -6.11 27.14 -12.51
C LEU A 221 -6.71 27.54 -11.15
N TRP A 222 -5.90 28.05 -10.21
CA TRP A 222 -6.35 28.32 -8.86
C TRP A 222 -7.58 29.23 -8.76
N PRO A 223 -7.71 30.32 -9.54
CA PRO A 223 -8.90 31.18 -9.51
C PRO A 223 -10.22 30.47 -9.84
N TYR A 224 -10.16 29.31 -10.47
CA TYR A 224 -11.32 28.48 -10.80
C TYR A 224 -11.44 27.28 -9.87
N LEU A 225 -10.33 26.75 -9.39
CA LEU A 225 -10.27 25.57 -8.54
C LEU A 225 -10.74 25.89 -7.12
N GLU A 226 -10.27 27.00 -6.53
CA GLU A 226 -10.66 27.43 -5.18
C GLU A 226 -12.19 27.50 -4.98
N PRO A 227 -12.96 28.28 -5.79
CA PRO A 227 -14.40 28.34 -5.59
C PRO A 227 -15.11 27.01 -5.85
N LEU A 228 -14.57 26.18 -6.73
CA LEU A 228 -15.12 24.84 -7.00
C LEU A 228 -14.94 23.90 -5.79
N LEU A 229 -13.78 23.94 -5.15
CA LEU A 229 -13.46 23.13 -3.99
C LEU A 229 -14.32 23.53 -2.78
N GLU A 230 -14.43 24.82 -2.50
CA GLU A 230 -15.24 25.33 -1.39
C GLU A 230 -16.73 25.06 -1.61
N GLU A 231 -17.26 25.23 -2.85
CA GLU A 231 -18.63 24.83 -3.19
C GLU A 231 -18.84 23.31 -2.99
N GLY A 232 -17.85 22.50 -3.37
CA GLY A 232 -17.85 21.06 -3.16
C GLY A 232 -17.91 20.72 -1.67
N TYR A 233 -17.07 21.36 -0.85
CA TYR A 233 -17.03 21.17 0.59
C TYR A 233 -18.39 21.47 1.23
N GLU A 234 -18.92 22.67 1.03
CA GLU A 234 -20.23 23.08 1.57
C GLU A 234 -21.36 22.14 1.13
N THR A 235 -21.37 21.74 -0.15
CA THR A 235 -22.42 20.90 -0.71
C THR A 235 -22.39 19.48 -0.13
N LEU A 236 -21.21 18.86 -0.09
CA LEU A 236 -21.06 17.46 0.31
C LEU A 236 -21.16 17.31 1.83
N THR A 237 -20.55 18.20 2.62
CA THR A 237 -20.67 18.18 4.08
C THR A 237 -22.13 18.39 4.53
N SER A 238 -22.84 19.34 3.90
CA SER A 238 -24.26 19.56 4.17
C SER A 238 -25.12 18.35 3.79
N LYS A 239 -24.79 17.69 2.67
CA LYS A 239 -25.54 16.54 2.15
C LYS A 239 -25.37 15.28 2.99
N TYR A 240 -24.14 15.00 3.40
CA TYR A 240 -23.80 13.76 4.12
C TYR A 240 -23.75 13.93 5.64
N GLY A 241 -23.71 15.14 6.16
CA GLY A 241 -23.65 15.43 7.60
C GLY A 241 -22.30 15.01 8.21
N PHE A 242 -21.24 15.03 7.42
CA PHE A 242 -19.87 14.70 7.81
C PHE A 242 -18.95 15.84 7.37
N GLU A 243 -18.08 16.28 8.27
CA GLU A 243 -17.06 17.30 8.00
C GLU A 243 -15.69 16.65 8.11
N PRO A 244 -14.94 16.52 6.99
CA PRO A 244 -13.57 16.01 7.03
C PRO A 244 -12.64 16.99 7.75
N GLU A 245 -11.57 16.47 8.34
CA GLU A 245 -10.54 17.32 8.94
C GLU A 245 -9.89 18.21 7.88
N SER A 246 -9.79 19.50 8.20
CA SER A 246 -9.17 20.49 7.32
C SER A 246 -7.78 20.90 7.85
N PRO A 247 -6.85 21.31 6.95
CA PRO A 247 -7.02 21.41 5.50
C PRO A 247 -6.89 20.06 4.80
N ILE A 248 -7.71 19.84 3.76
CA ILE A 248 -7.62 18.68 2.87
C ILE A 248 -6.49 18.96 1.87
N LEU A 249 -5.56 18.02 1.73
CA LEU A 249 -4.44 18.16 0.81
C LEU A 249 -4.83 17.71 -0.60
N ILE A 250 -4.58 18.59 -1.57
CA ILE A 250 -4.73 18.30 -3.00
C ILE A 250 -3.41 18.54 -3.72
N GLU A 251 -3.00 17.63 -4.56
CA GLU A 251 -1.80 17.73 -5.38
C GLU A 251 -2.17 17.64 -6.86
N VAL A 252 -1.78 18.65 -7.65
CA VAL A 252 -2.06 18.72 -9.09
C VAL A 252 -0.75 18.55 -9.86
N PHE A 253 -0.60 17.44 -10.54
CA PHE A 253 0.62 17.06 -11.25
C PHE A 253 0.60 17.49 -12.72
N GLU A 254 1.71 18.10 -13.17
CA GLU A 254 1.90 18.47 -14.57
C GLU A 254 2.22 17.28 -15.49
N ASN A 255 2.64 16.14 -14.94
CA ASN A 255 2.98 14.96 -15.73
C ASN A 255 2.36 13.68 -15.14
N THR A 256 2.09 12.73 -16.02
CA THR A 256 1.43 11.48 -15.68
C THR A 256 2.34 10.51 -14.91
N GLU A 257 3.66 10.62 -15.05
CA GLU A 257 4.61 9.74 -14.37
C GLU A 257 4.65 10.05 -12.87
N ASP A 258 4.79 11.33 -12.48
CA ASP A 258 4.81 11.75 -11.07
C ASP A 258 3.45 11.48 -10.40
N PHE A 259 2.34 11.75 -11.10
CA PHE A 259 1.00 11.38 -10.65
C PHE A 259 0.88 9.87 -10.40
N ALA A 260 1.36 9.04 -11.33
CA ALA A 260 1.32 7.60 -11.19
C ALA A 260 2.18 7.11 -10.02
N VAL A 261 3.40 7.65 -9.89
CA VAL A 261 4.30 7.32 -8.78
C VAL A 261 3.68 7.74 -7.44
N ARG A 262 3.14 8.96 -7.35
CA ARG A 262 2.48 9.45 -6.13
C ARG A 262 1.30 8.56 -5.73
N SER A 263 0.59 8.06 -6.72
CA SER A 263 -0.58 7.20 -6.53
C SER A 263 -0.23 5.77 -6.12
N VAL A 264 0.68 5.11 -6.85
CA VAL A 264 0.95 3.66 -6.69
C VAL A 264 2.44 3.30 -6.61
N GLY A 265 3.34 4.28 -6.61
CA GLY A 265 4.79 4.07 -6.54
C GLY A 265 5.45 3.69 -7.87
N LEU A 266 4.68 3.54 -8.95
CA LEU A 266 5.15 3.15 -10.29
C LEU A 266 4.76 4.19 -11.34
N PRO A 267 5.58 4.41 -12.39
CA PRO A 267 5.40 5.50 -13.36
C PRO A 267 4.26 5.29 -14.37
N ASP A 268 3.48 4.23 -14.27
CA ASP A 268 2.37 3.93 -15.16
C ASP A 268 1.22 3.26 -14.40
N ILE A 269 0.04 3.90 -14.42
CA ILE A 269 -1.20 3.38 -13.80
C ILE A 269 -2.37 3.35 -14.80
N GLY A 270 -2.08 3.49 -16.09
CA GLY A 270 -3.13 3.54 -17.13
C GLY A 270 -3.91 4.86 -17.13
N PRO A 271 -5.18 4.86 -17.55
CA PRO A 271 -5.92 6.08 -17.87
C PRO A 271 -6.56 6.76 -16.66
N LEU A 272 -5.96 6.69 -15.47
CA LEU A 272 -6.43 7.42 -14.30
C LEU A 272 -6.05 8.91 -14.41
N VAL A 273 -6.93 9.78 -13.95
CA VAL A 273 -6.78 11.24 -14.01
C VAL A 273 -6.91 11.93 -12.66
N GLY A 274 -7.42 11.21 -11.69
CA GLY A 274 -7.52 11.58 -10.29
C GLY A 274 -7.58 10.33 -9.42
N ILE A 275 -7.23 10.47 -8.16
CA ILE A 275 -7.34 9.42 -7.15
C ILE A 275 -7.29 10.04 -5.75
N CYS A 276 -8.13 9.54 -4.85
CA CYS A 276 -8.08 9.85 -3.44
C CYS A 276 -7.51 8.67 -2.66
N PHE A 277 -6.47 8.91 -1.87
CA PHE A 277 -5.94 7.96 -0.90
C PHE A 277 -5.91 8.59 0.49
N GLY A 278 -6.70 8.03 1.40
CA GLY A 278 -6.81 8.58 2.75
C GLY A 278 -7.32 10.02 2.74
N LYS A 279 -6.47 10.97 3.17
CA LYS A 279 -6.79 12.41 3.26
C LYS A 279 -6.14 13.23 2.14
N VAL A 280 -5.60 12.58 1.11
CA VAL A 280 -4.89 13.24 0.01
C VAL A 280 -5.56 12.93 -1.32
N VAL A 281 -5.90 14.00 -2.05
CA VAL A 281 -6.41 13.92 -3.42
C VAL A 281 -5.28 14.27 -4.39
N THR A 282 -4.99 13.40 -5.33
CA THR A 282 -4.02 13.64 -6.39
C THR A 282 -4.71 13.72 -7.75
N LEU A 283 -4.34 14.70 -8.54
CA LEU A 283 -4.97 15.03 -9.83
C LEU A 283 -3.91 15.24 -10.90
N ILE A 284 -4.28 15.01 -12.16
CA ILE A 284 -3.48 15.46 -13.30
C ILE A 284 -3.98 16.85 -13.71
N SER A 285 -3.04 17.78 -14.01
CA SER A 285 -3.35 19.10 -14.52
C SER A 285 -4.21 19.02 -15.79
N PRO A 286 -5.26 19.87 -15.92
CA PRO A 286 -6.07 19.96 -17.13
C PRO A 286 -5.29 20.35 -18.38
N ASP A 287 -4.12 21.00 -18.23
CA ASP A 287 -3.24 21.33 -19.33
C ASP A 287 -2.55 20.06 -19.91
N THR A 288 -2.23 19.11 -19.04
CA THR A 288 -1.60 17.83 -19.42
C THR A 288 -2.60 16.89 -20.07
N LEU A 289 -3.80 16.78 -19.52
CA LEU A 289 -4.82 15.86 -19.99
C LEU A 289 -6.18 16.55 -20.13
N SER A 290 -6.65 16.65 -21.38
CA SER A 290 -7.96 17.23 -21.68
C SER A 290 -9.09 16.33 -21.20
N ALA A 291 -9.60 16.58 -20.02
CA ALA A 291 -10.72 15.89 -19.36
C ALA A 291 -11.66 16.91 -18.73
N ASN A 292 -12.84 16.47 -18.27
CA ASN A 292 -13.71 17.29 -17.45
C ASN A 292 -13.17 17.35 -16.01
N TRP A 293 -12.12 18.14 -15.81
CA TRP A 293 -11.41 18.23 -14.54
C TRP A 293 -12.29 18.64 -13.37
N GLN A 294 -13.33 19.44 -13.60
CA GLN A 294 -14.27 19.85 -12.56
C GLN A 294 -15.06 18.65 -11.99
N GLU A 295 -15.55 17.78 -12.85
CA GLU A 295 -16.20 16.54 -12.42
C GLU A 295 -15.23 15.60 -11.71
N ILE A 296 -13.97 15.52 -12.16
CA ILE A 296 -12.94 14.70 -11.53
C ILE A 296 -12.65 15.21 -10.12
N VAL A 297 -12.42 16.52 -9.93
CA VAL A 297 -12.20 17.14 -8.62
C VAL A 297 -13.33 16.79 -7.65
N TRP A 298 -14.58 16.95 -8.08
CA TRP A 298 -15.73 16.61 -7.25
C TRP A 298 -15.83 15.12 -6.93
N HIS A 299 -15.50 14.28 -7.92
CA HIS A 299 -15.50 12.84 -7.75
C HIS A 299 -14.48 12.41 -6.70
N GLU A 300 -13.24 12.86 -6.83
CA GLU A 300 -12.18 12.50 -5.90
C GLU A 300 -12.41 13.07 -4.50
N PHE A 301 -12.94 14.28 -4.40
CA PHE A 301 -13.29 14.87 -3.11
C PHE A 301 -14.41 14.09 -2.40
N MET A 302 -15.30 13.42 -3.11
CA MET A 302 -16.31 12.54 -2.48
C MET A 302 -15.72 11.34 -1.74
N HIS A 303 -14.46 11.00 -1.98
CA HIS A 303 -13.77 9.90 -1.31
C HIS A 303 -13.09 10.32 -0.01
N VAL A 304 -12.91 11.62 0.23
CA VAL A 304 -12.41 12.18 1.48
C VAL A 304 -13.50 12.12 2.56
#